data_a5194996ee261551827eac7c7706eb77
#
_entry.id   a5194996ee261551827eac7c7706eb77
#
_cell.length_a   1.000
_cell.length_b   1.000
_cell.length_c   1.000
_cell.angle_alpha   90.00
_cell.angle_beta   90.00
_cell.angle_gamma   90.00
#
_symmetry.space_group_name_H-M   'P 1'
#
loop_
_entity.id
_entity.type
_entity.pdbx_description
1 polymer ?
#
loop_
_entity_poly.entity_id
_entity_poly.type
_entity_poly.pdbx_seq_one_letter_code
_entity_poly.pdbx_strand_id
1 'polypeptide(L)'
;MHILLLASAFNSLTQRAHAELRDRGHSVAVELALPGSPLPEAVRRHAPELVVAPMLRTAIPQEVWTAYTCLVVHPGPVGDRGPSSLDWAIHAGVDRWGVTVLQADREMDAGDVWACVPCKVPPVPKSELYRGEIADAALKALMIAVERFADGTYTPLRQPASGTANAGPGTRPYLDQGVRRIDWAADSTGDVLRRLRAADSQPGVLDTLLGGEWYLHGGHPENVLRGRPGELLATRAGAVCRATVDGAVWIPELRPRRGPGQPPTFRLPAVQALGDRLPPLPERPLPRLPDADPGTWADIRYREEGNVGFLSFSFPGGAMSTEQCRRLLDAYREACARPTSVLVLGGERDFFSNGIHLNVIEAATDPAAESWSNINAIDDLVEAVLTTTDRLVVAAVAGNAAAGGVMLALAADELWCRSGAVLNPHYRLMGLYGSEYWTYTLPRRVGPASADRLMEEALPVSSASALRLGLADRVVDCAPDAFAREAGILAARLAALPATAARITAKKAALDRLEAATPLAGFRERELARMRRTFDDPDASYHALRRSFVHKQRPDRTPAHLASAAVARPAPVPTAAAVTGTAHAGVTSRPNG
;
A
#
# COMPACT_ATOMS: atom_id res chain seq x y z
N MET A 1 -13.39 -9.19 -22.81
CA MET A 1 -13.31 -7.88 -23.49
C MET A 1 -11.88 -7.35 -23.43
N HIS A 2 -11.51 -6.52 -24.40
CA HIS A 2 -10.30 -5.71 -24.34
C HIS A 2 -10.60 -4.35 -23.69
N ILE A 3 -10.04 -4.11 -22.51
CA ILE A 3 -10.26 -2.91 -21.69
C ILE A 3 -8.99 -2.08 -21.66
N LEU A 4 -9.09 -0.79 -21.96
CA LEU A 4 -8.00 0.17 -21.80
C LEU A 4 -8.20 0.97 -20.50
N LEU A 5 -7.27 0.86 -19.57
CA LEU A 5 -7.22 1.74 -18.41
C LEU A 5 -6.51 3.03 -18.78
N LEU A 6 -7.23 4.14 -18.73
CA LEU A 6 -6.70 5.47 -18.97
C LEU A 6 -6.46 6.17 -17.61
N ALA A 7 -5.23 6.50 -17.28
CA ALA A 7 -4.90 7.02 -15.94
C ALA A 7 -3.85 8.13 -15.97
N SER A 8 -3.89 9.05 -15.00
CA SER A 8 -2.83 10.04 -14.81
C SER A 8 -1.56 9.47 -14.18
N ALA A 9 -1.68 8.29 -13.54
CA ALA A 9 -0.58 7.49 -12.98
C ALA A 9 -1.06 6.07 -12.71
N PHE A 10 -0.16 5.10 -12.74
CA PHE A 10 -0.44 3.72 -12.35
C PHE A 10 -0.44 3.59 -10.81
N ASN A 11 -1.37 4.31 -10.17
CA ASN A 11 -1.51 4.36 -8.71
C ASN A 11 -2.20 3.10 -8.15
N SER A 12 -2.36 3.04 -6.82
CA SER A 12 -2.94 1.88 -6.11
C SER A 12 -4.31 1.45 -6.65
N LEU A 13 -5.22 2.40 -6.94
CA LEU A 13 -6.54 2.10 -7.50
C LEU A 13 -6.43 1.54 -8.92
N THR A 14 -5.58 2.15 -9.77
CA THR A 14 -5.35 1.67 -11.14
C THR A 14 -4.69 0.28 -11.13
N GLN A 15 -3.74 0.03 -10.23
CA GLN A 15 -3.10 -1.28 -10.05
C GLN A 15 -4.14 -2.34 -9.65
N ARG A 16 -4.99 -2.02 -8.69
CA ARG A 16 -6.04 -2.93 -8.24
C ARG A 16 -7.06 -3.20 -9.35
N ALA A 17 -7.52 -2.16 -10.07
CA ALA A 17 -8.42 -2.31 -11.21
C ALA A 17 -7.81 -3.19 -12.30
N HIS A 18 -6.53 -2.97 -12.64
CA HIS A 18 -5.78 -3.79 -13.58
C HIS A 18 -5.75 -5.26 -13.16
N ALA A 19 -5.38 -5.55 -11.91
CA ALA A 19 -5.28 -6.91 -11.41
C ALA A 19 -6.64 -7.63 -11.36
N GLU A 20 -7.67 -6.97 -10.81
CA GLU A 20 -8.99 -7.58 -10.63
C GLU A 20 -9.76 -7.75 -11.96
N LEU A 21 -9.60 -6.87 -12.94
CA LEU A 21 -10.17 -7.05 -14.28
C LEU A 21 -9.49 -8.23 -15.01
N ARG A 22 -8.19 -8.37 -14.90
CA ARG A 22 -7.46 -9.54 -15.45
C ARG A 22 -7.93 -10.84 -14.79
N ASP A 23 -8.18 -10.84 -13.49
CA ASP A 23 -8.69 -12.02 -12.77
C ASP A 23 -10.06 -12.47 -13.28
N ARG A 24 -10.85 -11.55 -13.84
CA ARG A 24 -12.13 -11.85 -14.48
C ARG A 24 -12.02 -12.24 -15.97
N GLY A 25 -10.79 -12.40 -16.46
CA GLY A 25 -10.52 -12.85 -17.83
C GLY A 25 -10.55 -11.75 -18.88
N HIS A 26 -10.54 -10.48 -18.49
CA HIS A 26 -10.40 -9.38 -19.43
C HIS A 26 -8.95 -9.21 -19.88
N SER A 27 -8.76 -8.83 -21.15
CA SER A 27 -7.49 -8.33 -21.65
C SER A 27 -7.36 -6.86 -21.27
N VAL A 28 -6.35 -6.48 -20.49
CA VAL A 28 -6.23 -5.15 -19.91
C VAL A 28 -4.90 -4.51 -20.28
N ALA A 29 -4.96 -3.36 -20.95
CA ALA A 29 -3.82 -2.48 -21.19
C ALA A 29 -3.96 -1.19 -20.38
N VAL A 30 -2.86 -0.49 -20.17
CA VAL A 30 -2.85 0.82 -19.48
C VAL A 30 -2.21 1.85 -20.40
N GLU A 31 -2.86 3.00 -20.54
CA GLU A 31 -2.29 4.19 -21.16
C GLU A 31 -2.24 5.33 -20.15
N LEU A 32 -1.10 5.99 -20.03
CA LEU A 32 -0.93 7.14 -19.16
C LEU A 32 -1.27 8.43 -19.91
N ALA A 33 -2.18 9.23 -19.37
CA ALA A 33 -2.50 10.56 -19.87
C ALA A 33 -1.37 11.54 -19.51
N LEU A 34 -0.32 11.56 -20.32
CA LEU A 34 0.85 12.39 -20.13
C LEU A 34 0.69 13.74 -20.85
N PRO A 35 1.29 14.84 -20.35
CA PRO A 35 1.28 16.11 -21.03
C PRO A 35 1.90 16.00 -22.44
N GLY A 36 1.19 16.49 -23.46
CA GLY A 36 1.64 16.43 -24.85
C GLY A 36 1.49 15.07 -25.52
N SER A 37 0.96 14.05 -24.83
CA SER A 37 0.66 12.75 -25.44
C SER A 37 -0.53 12.88 -26.40
N PRO A 38 -0.45 12.35 -27.63
CA PRO A 38 -1.58 12.28 -28.55
C PRO A 38 -2.55 11.18 -28.10
N LEU A 39 -3.33 11.46 -27.05
CA LEU A 39 -4.21 10.50 -26.40
C LEU A 39 -5.22 9.83 -27.37
N PRO A 40 -5.86 10.55 -28.33
CA PRO A 40 -6.76 9.91 -29.30
C PRO A 40 -6.05 8.84 -30.15
N GLU A 41 -4.81 9.10 -30.60
CA GLU A 41 -4.02 8.12 -31.35
C GLU A 41 -3.63 6.91 -30.49
N ALA A 42 -3.27 7.16 -29.24
CA ALA A 42 -2.95 6.09 -28.30
C ALA A 42 -4.15 5.16 -28.08
N VAL A 43 -5.34 5.72 -27.82
CA VAL A 43 -6.57 4.94 -27.66
C VAL A 43 -6.91 4.16 -28.93
N ARG A 44 -6.81 4.79 -30.13
CA ARG A 44 -7.06 4.11 -31.41
C ARG A 44 -6.11 2.94 -31.64
N ARG A 45 -4.83 3.05 -31.27
CA ARG A 45 -3.85 1.94 -31.38
C ARG A 45 -4.24 0.73 -30.53
N HIS A 46 -4.79 0.97 -29.35
CA HIS A 46 -5.27 -0.12 -28.49
C HIS A 46 -6.57 -0.74 -29.00
N ALA A 47 -7.38 -0.01 -29.77
CA ALA A 47 -8.70 -0.44 -30.26
C ALA A 47 -9.55 -1.13 -29.17
N PRO A 48 -9.77 -0.50 -28.00
CA PRO A 48 -10.45 -1.14 -26.89
C PRO A 48 -11.96 -1.25 -27.15
N GLU A 49 -12.59 -2.27 -26.55
CA GLU A 49 -14.05 -2.35 -26.47
C GLU A 49 -14.62 -1.39 -25.43
N LEU A 50 -13.83 -1.11 -24.37
CA LEU A 50 -14.20 -0.24 -23.27
C LEU A 50 -12.98 0.55 -22.76
N VAL A 51 -13.15 1.85 -22.54
CA VAL A 51 -12.16 2.69 -21.86
C VAL A 51 -12.62 2.89 -20.41
N VAL A 52 -11.72 2.67 -19.46
CA VAL A 52 -11.99 2.89 -18.02
C VAL A 52 -10.95 3.85 -17.47
N ALA A 53 -11.39 4.89 -16.78
CA ALA A 53 -10.52 5.87 -16.12
C ALA A 53 -10.62 5.74 -14.58
N PRO A 54 -9.81 4.88 -13.93
CA PRO A 54 -9.87 4.68 -12.48
C PRO A 54 -9.35 5.89 -11.71
N MET A 55 -8.37 6.61 -12.27
CA MET A 55 -7.80 7.81 -11.68
C MET A 55 -7.29 8.73 -12.80
N LEU A 56 -8.08 9.70 -13.18
CA LEU A 56 -7.74 10.64 -14.23
C LEU A 56 -7.97 12.08 -13.73
N ARG A 57 -6.97 12.96 -13.96
CA ARG A 57 -7.00 14.37 -13.54
C ARG A 57 -7.28 15.34 -14.69
N THR A 58 -7.33 14.84 -15.90
CA THR A 58 -7.57 15.62 -17.12
C THR A 58 -8.83 15.14 -17.78
N ALA A 59 -9.53 16.03 -18.50
CA ALA A 59 -10.68 15.63 -19.30
C ALA A 59 -10.27 14.64 -20.38
N ILE A 60 -11.12 13.67 -20.65
CA ILE A 60 -10.98 12.78 -21.81
C ILE A 60 -11.33 13.60 -23.07
N PRO A 61 -10.48 13.61 -24.12
CA PRO A 61 -10.78 14.34 -25.34
C PRO A 61 -12.09 13.93 -26.00
N GLN A 62 -12.80 14.89 -26.59
CA GLN A 62 -14.08 14.63 -27.23
C GLN A 62 -14.01 13.53 -28.30
N GLU A 63 -12.96 13.50 -29.10
CA GLU A 63 -12.71 12.48 -30.12
C GLU A 63 -12.66 11.05 -29.54
N VAL A 64 -12.31 10.91 -28.26
CA VAL A 64 -12.25 9.61 -27.57
C VAL A 64 -13.64 9.22 -27.04
N TRP A 65 -14.27 10.08 -26.22
CA TRP A 65 -15.55 9.70 -25.59
C TRP A 65 -16.75 9.69 -26.55
N THR A 66 -16.64 10.30 -27.75
CA THR A 66 -17.64 10.14 -28.81
C THR A 66 -17.48 8.85 -29.61
N ALA A 67 -16.24 8.29 -29.65
CA ALA A 67 -15.94 7.07 -30.40
C ALA A 67 -15.99 5.79 -29.54
N TYR A 68 -15.76 5.91 -28.23
CA TYR A 68 -15.70 4.80 -27.28
C TYR A 68 -16.54 5.10 -26.04
N THR A 69 -17.15 4.07 -25.47
CA THR A 69 -17.70 4.21 -24.10
C THR A 69 -16.56 4.37 -23.12
N CYS A 70 -16.55 5.51 -22.42
CA CYS A 70 -15.51 5.85 -21.43
C CYS A 70 -16.13 5.92 -20.04
N LEU A 71 -15.75 5.02 -19.13
CA LEU A 71 -16.22 4.98 -17.76
C LEU A 71 -15.21 5.66 -16.84
N VAL A 72 -15.65 6.69 -16.13
CA VAL A 72 -14.82 7.44 -15.17
C VAL A 72 -15.23 7.06 -13.76
N VAL A 73 -14.24 6.70 -12.92
CA VAL A 73 -14.46 6.44 -11.50
C VAL A 73 -14.29 7.75 -10.74
N HIS A 74 -15.41 8.32 -10.29
CA HIS A 74 -15.43 9.53 -9.47
C HIS A 74 -15.53 9.16 -7.99
N PRO A 75 -14.60 9.61 -7.11
CA PRO A 75 -14.63 9.30 -5.68
C PRO A 75 -15.63 10.18 -4.92
N GLY A 76 -16.84 10.27 -5.41
CA GLY A 76 -17.97 11.02 -4.88
C GLY A 76 -19.29 10.31 -5.13
N PRO A 77 -20.34 10.53 -4.32
CA PRO A 77 -21.69 10.05 -4.57
C PRO A 77 -22.31 10.75 -5.78
N VAL A 78 -23.45 10.25 -6.26
CA VAL A 78 -24.19 10.88 -7.35
C VAL A 78 -24.48 12.35 -7.05
N GLY A 79 -24.17 13.24 -8.00
CA GLY A 79 -24.33 14.69 -7.87
C GLY A 79 -23.13 15.41 -7.27
N ASP A 80 -22.11 14.71 -6.75
CA ASP A 80 -20.84 15.31 -6.36
C ASP A 80 -19.96 15.56 -7.58
N ARG A 81 -19.38 16.76 -7.69
CA ARG A 81 -18.57 17.18 -8.84
C ARG A 81 -17.37 18.01 -8.39
N GLY A 82 -16.25 17.85 -9.07
CA GLY A 82 -15.06 18.67 -8.88
C GLY A 82 -13.84 17.94 -8.33
N PRO A 83 -12.69 18.62 -8.32
CA PRO A 83 -11.37 17.96 -8.21
C PRO A 83 -10.97 17.54 -6.80
N SER A 84 -11.70 17.93 -5.75
CA SER A 84 -11.31 17.72 -4.34
C SER A 84 -12.39 17.02 -3.52
N SER A 85 -13.13 16.10 -4.12
CA SER A 85 -14.27 15.39 -3.53
C SER A 85 -13.96 14.85 -2.12
N LEU A 86 -12.91 14.02 -1.97
CA LEU A 86 -12.53 13.44 -0.67
C LEU A 86 -11.99 14.47 0.31
N ASP A 87 -11.26 15.48 -0.16
CA ASP A 87 -10.75 16.57 0.68
C ASP A 87 -11.92 17.28 1.37
N TRP A 88 -12.97 17.61 0.60
CA TRP A 88 -14.18 18.25 1.13
C TRP A 88 -14.97 17.34 2.06
N ALA A 89 -15.10 16.06 1.73
CA ALA A 89 -15.80 15.09 2.56
C ALA A 89 -15.15 14.97 3.95
N ILE A 90 -13.82 14.81 4.00
CA ILE A 90 -13.08 14.73 5.27
C ILE A 90 -13.09 16.07 6.00
N HIS A 91 -12.90 17.20 5.30
CA HIS A 91 -12.91 18.53 5.89
C HIS A 91 -14.26 18.86 6.54
N ALA A 92 -15.37 18.48 5.90
CA ALA A 92 -16.73 18.62 6.43
C ALA A 92 -17.06 17.61 7.54
N GLY A 93 -16.21 16.62 7.79
CA GLY A 93 -16.44 15.62 8.83
C GLY A 93 -17.60 14.67 8.54
N VAL A 94 -17.88 14.36 7.26
CA VAL A 94 -18.96 13.42 6.92
C VAL A 94 -18.53 11.99 7.31
N ASP A 95 -19.47 11.19 7.75
CA ASP A 95 -19.27 9.79 8.16
C ASP A 95 -19.57 8.80 7.02
N ARG A 96 -20.26 9.24 5.97
CA ARG A 96 -20.62 8.44 4.79
C ARG A 96 -20.36 9.24 3.52
N TRP A 97 -19.86 8.53 2.52
CA TRP A 97 -19.60 9.04 1.18
C TRP A 97 -19.98 7.99 0.13
N GLY A 98 -19.44 8.07 -1.06
CA GLY A 98 -19.68 7.09 -2.11
C GLY A 98 -18.69 7.21 -3.25
N VAL A 99 -18.77 6.26 -4.16
CA VAL A 99 -18.04 6.27 -5.43
C VAL A 99 -19.03 6.03 -6.53
N THR A 100 -18.95 6.85 -7.58
CA THR A 100 -19.83 6.77 -8.76
C THR A 100 -18.99 6.46 -10.00
N VAL A 101 -19.44 5.50 -10.81
CA VAL A 101 -18.91 5.26 -12.16
C VAL A 101 -19.80 5.98 -13.15
N LEU A 102 -19.21 6.94 -13.87
CA LEU A 102 -19.88 7.86 -14.79
C LEU A 102 -19.42 7.59 -16.21
N GLN A 103 -20.31 7.78 -17.19
CA GLN A 103 -19.89 7.88 -18.58
C GLN A 103 -19.27 9.26 -18.83
N ALA A 104 -18.10 9.29 -19.48
CA ALA A 104 -17.51 10.57 -19.85
C ALA A 104 -18.36 11.28 -20.90
N ASP A 105 -18.54 12.57 -20.72
CA ASP A 105 -19.17 13.45 -21.68
C ASP A 105 -18.48 14.84 -21.73
N ARG A 106 -19.17 15.85 -22.23
CA ARG A 106 -18.65 17.22 -22.40
C ARG A 106 -18.30 17.90 -21.07
N GLU A 107 -19.07 17.61 -20.01
CA GLU A 107 -18.91 18.23 -18.70
C GLU A 107 -18.32 17.22 -17.71
N MET A 108 -17.22 17.58 -17.04
CA MET A 108 -16.58 16.69 -16.07
C MET A 108 -17.52 16.34 -14.92
N ASP A 109 -17.51 15.06 -14.54
CA ASP A 109 -18.29 14.47 -13.45
C ASP A 109 -19.82 14.63 -13.60
N ALA A 110 -20.31 15.00 -14.80
CA ALA A 110 -21.72 15.25 -15.06
C ALA A 110 -22.45 14.16 -15.88
N GLY A 111 -21.69 13.22 -16.45
CA GLY A 111 -22.22 12.18 -17.31
C GLY A 111 -23.15 11.19 -16.62
N ASP A 112 -23.78 10.33 -17.41
CA ASP A 112 -24.76 9.36 -16.94
C ASP A 112 -24.13 8.31 -16.03
N VAL A 113 -24.88 7.89 -15.02
CA VAL A 113 -24.44 6.98 -13.94
C VAL A 113 -24.57 5.52 -14.38
N TRP A 114 -23.45 4.82 -14.43
CA TRP A 114 -23.39 3.37 -14.63
C TRP A 114 -23.53 2.57 -13.34
N ALA A 115 -22.92 3.05 -12.24
CA ALA A 115 -23.04 2.44 -10.93
C ALA A 115 -22.69 3.46 -9.83
N CYS A 116 -23.23 3.27 -8.63
CA CYS A 116 -22.85 4.03 -7.44
C CYS A 116 -22.81 3.08 -6.23
N VAL A 117 -21.76 3.18 -5.43
CA VAL A 117 -21.59 2.38 -4.20
C VAL A 117 -21.28 3.30 -3.04
N PRO A 118 -22.08 3.29 -1.96
CA PRO A 118 -21.80 4.05 -0.75
C PRO A 118 -20.67 3.41 0.07
N CYS A 119 -19.94 4.24 0.83
CA CYS A 119 -18.90 3.80 1.75
C CYS A 119 -18.90 4.62 3.03
N LYS A 120 -18.26 4.10 4.08
CA LYS A 120 -17.97 4.84 5.32
C LYS A 120 -16.78 5.79 5.10
N VAL A 121 -16.71 6.85 5.93
CA VAL A 121 -15.57 7.76 6.02
C VAL A 121 -15.06 7.75 7.46
N PRO A 122 -14.24 6.77 7.85
CA PRO A 122 -13.62 6.76 9.16
C PRO A 122 -12.65 7.94 9.32
N PRO A 123 -12.29 8.34 10.55
CA PRO A 123 -11.40 9.46 10.82
C PRO A 123 -9.92 9.11 10.57
N VAL A 124 -9.59 8.74 9.34
CA VAL A 124 -8.25 8.32 8.87
C VAL A 124 -7.70 9.31 7.83
N PRO A 125 -6.39 9.28 7.54
CA PRO A 125 -5.81 10.06 6.46
C PRO A 125 -6.47 9.81 5.10
N LYS A 126 -6.59 10.84 4.27
CA LYS A 126 -7.22 10.74 2.94
C LYS A 126 -6.62 9.63 2.07
N SER A 127 -5.30 9.47 2.11
CA SER A 127 -4.64 8.45 1.31
C SER A 127 -4.97 7.03 1.77
N GLU A 128 -5.17 6.83 3.06
CA GLU A 128 -5.60 5.57 3.66
C GLU A 128 -7.06 5.28 3.32
N LEU A 129 -7.95 6.28 3.50
CA LEU A 129 -9.34 6.20 3.05
C LEU A 129 -9.45 5.85 1.56
N TYR A 130 -8.62 6.48 0.72
CA TYR A 130 -8.59 6.24 -0.72
C TYR A 130 -8.18 4.81 -1.09
N ARG A 131 -7.19 4.24 -0.39
CA ARG A 131 -6.73 2.86 -0.61
C ARG A 131 -7.64 1.81 0.03
N GLY A 132 -8.39 2.18 1.05
CA GLY A 132 -9.33 1.33 1.77
C GLY A 132 -10.76 1.42 1.21
N GLU A 133 -11.62 2.12 1.94
CA GLU A 133 -13.08 2.18 1.69
C GLU A 133 -13.42 2.70 0.29
N ILE A 134 -12.70 3.72 -0.18
CA ILE A 134 -12.94 4.28 -1.52
C ILE A 134 -12.53 3.27 -2.60
N ALA A 135 -11.38 2.61 -2.46
CA ALA A 135 -10.95 1.60 -3.43
C ALA A 135 -11.90 0.41 -3.45
N ASP A 136 -12.40 -0.05 -2.30
CA ASP A 136 -13.38 -1.15 -2.23
C ASP A 136 -14.71 -0.76 -2.90
N ALA A 137 -15.22 0.44 -2.64
CA ALA A 137 -16.42 0.95 -3.28
C ALA A 137 -16.21 1.17 -4.79
N ALA A 138 -15.05 1.71 -5.18
CA ALA A 138 -14.68 1.97 -6.58
C ALA A 138 -14.63 0.68 -7.40
N LEU A 139 -13.96 -0.35 -6.88
CA LEU A 139 -13.88 -1.64 -7.58
C LEU A 139 -15.24 -2.31 -7.67
N LYS A 140 -16.02 -2.28 -6.60
CA LYS A 140 -17.39 -2.81 -6.62
C LYS A 140 -18.25 -2.08 -7.66
N ALA A 141 -18.22 -0.75 -7.69
CA ALA A 141 -18.97 0.04 -8.67
C ALA A 141 -18.45 -0.21 -10.10
N LEU A 142 -17.12 -0.28 -10.28
CA LEU A 142 -16.51 -0.55 -11.57
C LEU A 142 -16.91 -1.93 -12.12
N MET A 143 -16.89 -2.98 -11.29
CA MET A 143 -17.28 -4.33 -11.74
C MET A 143 -18.76 -4.36 -12.16
N ILE A 144 -19.66 -3.72 -11.40
CA ILE A 144 -21.06 -3.58 -11.78
C ILE A 144 -21.19 -2.86 -13.12
N ALA A 145 -20.44 -1.78 -13.34
CA ALA A 145 -20.50 -1.01 -14.59
C ALA A 145 -19.95 -1.81 -15.79
N VAL A 146 -18.85 -2.55 -15.60
CA VAL A 146 -18.26 -3.42 -16.64
C VAL A 146 -19.21 -4.57 -17.01
N GLU A 147 -19.87 -5.20 -16.04
CA GLU A 147 -20.88 -6.23 -16.26
C GLU A 147 -22.08 -5.68 -17.02
N ARG A 148 -22.59 -4.51 -16.64
CA ARG A 148 -23.69 -3.80 -17.34
C ARG A 148 -23.33 -3.44 -18.79
N PHE A 149 -22.09 -3.00 -19.02
CA PHE A 149 -21.60 -2.73 -20.36
C PHE A 149 -21.52 -4.01 -21.21
N ALA A 150 -20.99 -5.09 -20.63
CA ALA A 150 -20.87 -6.38 -21.32
C ALA A 150 -22.23 -7.01 -21.66
N ASP A 151 -23.24 -6.86 -20.80
CA ASP A 151 -24.61 -7.33 -21.04
C ASP A 151 -25.32 -6.53 -22.16
N GLY A 152 -24.97 -5.26 -22.35
CA GLY A 152 -25.48 -4.40 -23.41
C GLY A 152 -26.94 -3.97 -23.27
N THR A 153 -27.66 -4.40 -22.23
CA THR A 153 -29.11 -4.08 -22.03
C THR A 153 -29.30 -2.90 -21.06
N TYR A 154 -28.28 -2.52 -20.31
CA TYR A 154 -28.38 -1.47 -19.31
C TYR A 154 -28.34 -0.06 -19.94
N THR A 155 -29.30 0.78 -19.59
CA THR A 155 -29.29 2.20 -19.91
C THR A 155 -28.81 3.00 -18.71
N PRO A 156 -27.68 3.76 -18.82
CA PRO A 156 -27.18 4.58 -17.73
C PRO A 156 -28.19 5.62 -17.27
N LEU A 157 -28.18 5.92 -15.97
CA LEU A 157 -29.14 6.83 -15.36
C LEU A 157 -28.63 8.27 -15.43
N ARG A 158 -29.45 9.19 -15.92
CA ARG A 158 -29.14 10.62 -15.92
C ARG A 158 -28.91 11.14 -14.52
N GLN A 159 -27.85 11.92 -14.36
CA GLN A 159 -27.64 12.64 -13.11
C GLN A 159 -28.65 13.77 -12.95
N PRO A 160 -29.13 14.02 -11.70
CA PRO A 160 -29.90 15.23 -11.40
C PRO A 160 -29.04 16.48 -11.66
N ALA A 161 -29.70 17.61 -11.98
CA ALA A 161 -29.00 18.89 -12.07
C ALA A 161 -28.28 19.18 -10.76
N SER A 162 -27.01 19.60 -10.86
CA SER A 162 -26.19 19.89 -9.69
C SER A 162 -26.72 21.12 -8.95
N GLY A 163 -27.08 20.96 -7.67
CA GLY A 163 -27.36 22.05 -6.77
C GLY A 163 -26.07 22.50 -6.04
N THR A 164 -26.04 23.76 -5.56
CA THR A 164 -25.03 24.21 -4.60
C THR A 164 -25.37 23.66 -3.23
N ALA A 165 -24.59 22.68 -2.74
CA ALA A 165 -24.86 22.06 -1.45
C ALA A 165 -23.85 22.53 -0.39
N ASN A 166 -24.35 22.98 0.78
CA ASN A 166 -23.51 23.39 1.89
C ASN A 166 -22.89 22.20 2.65
N ALA A 167 -23.48 21.02 2.60
CA ALA A 167 -23.03 19.86 3.38
C ALA A 167 -23.27 18.49 2.72
N GLY A 168 -23.62 18.42 1.44
CA GLY A 168 -23.89 17.17 0.71
C GLY A 168 -23.14 17.11 -0.62
N PRO A 169 -23.48 16.16 -1.51
CA PRO A 169 -22.98 16.13 -2.87
C PRO A 169 -23.32 17.43 -3.60
N GLY A 170 -22.36 17.96 -4.38
CA GLY A 170 -22.55 19.20 -5.12
C GLY A 170 -21.29 19.63 -5.86
N THR A 171 -21.37 20.65 -6.70
CA THR A 171 -20.20 21.18 -7.39
C THR A 171 -19.33 21.99 -6.43
N ARG A 172 -18.06 21.61 -6.29
CA ARG A 172 -17.10 22.24 -5.40
C ARG A 172 -15.78 22.55 -6.12
N PRO A 173 -15.16 23.70 -5.80
CA PRO A 173 -13.85 24.04 -6.35
C PRO A 173 -12.74 23.17 -5.73
N TYR A 174 -11.55 23.34 -6.26
CA TYR A 174 -10.35 22.81 -5.61
C TYR A 174 -10.25 23.38 -4.19
N LEU A 175 -10.04 22.49 -3.21
CA LEU A 175 -9.83 22.89 -1.82
C LEU A 175 -8.43 23.46 -1.67
N ASP A 176 -8.31 24.77 -1.54
CA ASP A 176 -7.04 25.50 -1.52
C ASP A 176 -6.36 25.52 -0.13
N GLN A 177 -5.19 26.14 -0.04
CA GLN A 177 -4.42 26.22 1.21
C GLN A 177 -5.03 27.24 2.20
N GLY A 178 -5.84 28.18 1.75
CA GLY A 178 -6.58 29.09 2.65
C GLY A 178 -7.56 28.32 3.53
N VAL A 179 -8.33 27.42 2.93
CA VAL A 179 -9.28 26.54 3.65
C VAL A 179 -8.55 25.52 4.53
N ARG A 180 -7.35 25.05 4.11
CA ARG A 180 -6.55 24.07 4.88
C ARG A 180 -5.78 24.69 6.04
N ARG A 181 -5.65 26.02 6.09
CA ARG A 181 -4.84 26.73 7.08
C ARG A 181 -5.18 26.33 8.51
N ILE A 182 -4.16 26.04 9.30
CA ILE A 182 -4.27 25.80 10.75
C ILE A 182 -4.04 27.13 11.47
N ASP A 183 -4.95 27.48 12.37
CA ASP A 183 -4.75 28.53 13.36
C ASP A 183 -4.35 27.89 14.70
N TRP A 184 -3.06 27.82 14.94
CA TRP A 184 -2.52 27.16 16.14
C TRP A 184 -3.01 27.83 17.44
N ALA A 185 -3.41 29.10 17.41
CA ALA A 185 -3.91 29.82 18.56
C ALA A 185 -5.40 29.57 18.87
N ALA A 186 -6.15 29.00 17.91
CA ALA A 186 -7.60 28.84 18.01
C ALA A 186 -8.10 27.41 17.75
N ASP A 187 -7.41 26.66 16.87
CA ASP A 187 -7.87 25.34 16.47
C ASP A 187 -7.62 24.28 17.55
N SER A 188 -8.64 23.45 17.80
CA SER A 188 -8.51 22.28 18.67
C SER A 188 -7.62 21.20 18.02
N THR A 189 -7.12 20.27 18.84
CA THR A 189 -6.43 19.06 18.34
C THR A 189 -7.24 18.32 17.28
N GLY A 190 -8.56 18.21 17.49
CA GLY A 190 -9.48 17.59 16.55
C GLY A 190 -9.56 18.32 15.20
N ASP A 191 -9.59 19.67 15.22
CA ASP A 191 -9.61 20.48 13.99
C ASP A 191 -8.28 20.38 13.23
N VAL A 192 -7.15 20.47 13.92
CA VAL A 192 -5.82 20.29 13.33
C VAL A 192 -5.71 18.92 12.67
N LEU A 193 -6.08 17.84 13.36
CA LEU A 193 -6.04 16.49 12.82
C LEU A 193 -6.94 16.33 11.59
N ARG A 194 -8.14 16.90 11.59
CA ARG A 194 -9.07 16.84 10.46
C ARG A 194 -8.48 17.54 9.23
N ARG A 195 -7.85 18.70 9.38
CA ARG A 195 -7.18 19.42 8.27
C ARG A 195 -5.99 18.65 7.74
N LEU A 196 -5.15 18.08 8.61
CA LEU A 196 -4.03 17.24 8.21
C LEU A 196 -4.52 15.99 7.45
N ARG A 197 -5.55 15.31 7.94
CA ARG A 197 -6.16 14.15 7.27
C ARG A 197 -6.73 14.48 5.90
N ALA A 198 -7.46 15.59 5.76
CA ALA A 198 -8.03 16.02 4.48
C ALA A 198 -6.96 16.41 3.46
N ALA A 199 -5.80 16.89 3.89
CA ALA A 199 -4.69 17.31 3.04
C ALA A 199 -3.70 16.19 2.71
N ASP A 200 -3.76 15.05 3.40
CA ASP A 200 -2.87 13.92 3.19
C ASP A 200 -3.14 13.26 1.82
N SER A 201 -2.22 12.72 1.13
CA SER A 201 -0.77 12.76 1.02
C SER A 201 -0.33 13.93 0.12
N GLN A 202 -1.25 14.55 -0.56
CA GLN A 202 -1.11 15.76 -1.36
C GLN A 202 -2.34 16.64 -1.18
N PRO A 203 -2.14 17.95 -1.05
CA PRO A 203 -0.85 18.66 -1.11
C PRO A 203 -0.07 18.70 0.21
N GLY A 204 -0.66 18.28 1.35
CA GLY A 204 -0.27 18.60 2.70
C GLY A 204 -0.84 19.95 3.16
N VAL A 205 -0.71 20.30 4.43
CA VAL A 205 -1.11 21.59 4.98
C VAL A 205 0.09 22.54 4.97
N LEU A 206 0.00 23.65 4.23
CA LEU A 206 1.04 24.66 4.23
C LEU A 206 1.03 25.43 5.54
N ASP A 207 2.18 25.50 6.19
CA ASP A 207 2.39 26.18 7.45
C ASP A 207 3.78 26.84 7.53
N THR A 208 3.93 27.80 8.43
CA THR A 208 5.22 28.43 8.73
C THR A 208 5.77 27.85 10.05
N LEU A 209 6.96 27.27 10.00
CA LEU A 209 7.62 26.66 11.13
C LEU A 209 9.11 27.00 11.12
N LEU A 210 9.64 27.55 12.24
CA LEU A 210 11.06 27.91 12.40
C LEU A 210 11.60 28.77 11.25
N GLY A 211 10.81 29.76 10.81
CA GLY A 211 11.18 30.69 9.74
C GLY A 211 11.18 30.11 8.33
N GLY A 212 10.71 28.88 8.15
CA GLY A 212 10.53 28.22 6.84
C GLY A 212 9.07 27.94 6.54
N GLU A 213 8.74 27.75 5.25
CA GLU A 213 7.43 27.30 4.79
C GLU A 213 7.46 25.80 4.48
N TRP A 214 6.56 25.06 5.08
CA TRP A 214 6.52 23.61 5.04
C TRP A 214 5.11 23.12 4.76
N TYR A 215 5.00 22.04 4.00
CA TYR A 215 3.78 21.25 3.98
C TYR A 215 3.87 20.17 5.07
N LEU A 216 2.95 20.21 6.01
CA LEU A 216 2.80 19.23 7.08
C LEU A 216 2.07 18.00 6.54
N HIS A 217 2.59 16.82 6.87
CA HIS A 217 2.03 15.53 6.48
C HIS A 217 1.91 14.58 7.65
N GLY A 218 0.83 13.80 7.67
CA GLY A 218 0.46 12.98 8.80
C GLY A 218 -0.05 13.83 9.96
N GLY A 219 -0.59 13.18 10.96
CA GLY A 219 -1.05 13.85 12.17
C GLY A 219 -1.62 12.84 13.14
N HIS A 220 -1.06 12.78 14.34
CA HIS A 220 -1.50 11.85 15.37
C HIS A 220 -1.68 12.59 16.68
N PRO A 221 -2.72 12.26 17.49
CA PRO A 221 -2.98 12.93 18.74
C PRO A 221 -1.89 12.63 19.77
N GLU A 222 -1.66 13.61 20.64
CA GLU A 222 -0.83 13.47 21.84
C GLU A 222 -1.66 13.92 23.05
N ASN A 223 -1.89 13.00 23.99
CA ASN A 223 -2.79 13.24 25.11
C ASN A 223 -2.10 13.66 26.40
N VAL A 224 -0.76 13.54 26.48
CA VAL A 224 0.02 13.81 27.72
C VAL A 224 0.75 15.15 27.65
N LEU A 225 1.47 15.40 26.55
CA LEU A 225 2.27 16.62 26.41
C LEU A 225 1.36 17.84 26.19
N ARG A 226 1.71 18.93 26.89
CA ARG A 226 1.03 20.22 26.82
C ARG A 226 2.05 21.35 26.75
N GLY A 227 1.69 22.44 26.08
CA GLY A 227 2.50 23.65 25.96
C GLY A 227 1.68 24.83 25.45
N ARG A 228 2.35 25.93 25.15
CA ARG A 228 1.67 27.07 24.52
C ARG A 228 1.26 26.70 23.09
N PRO A 229 0.06 27.07 22.65
CA PRO A 229 -0.39 26.78 21.28
C PRO A 229 0.65 27.17 20.23
N GLY A 230 0.99 26.22 19.34
CA GLY A 230 2.01 26.38 18.30
C GLY A 230 3.45 26.04 18.72
N GLU A 231 3.72 25.83 20.00
CA GLU A 231 5.05 25.49 20.53
C GLU A 231 5.46 24.06 20.14
N LEU A 232 6.72 23.87 19.78
CA LEU A 232 7.32 22.55 19.61
C LEU A 232 7.71 21.98 20.97
N LEU A 233 7.25 20.77 21.30
CA LEU A 233 7.34 20.19 22.63
C LEU A 233 8.40 19.09 22.74
N ALA A 234 8.55 18.28 21.71
CA ALA A 234 9.39 17.08 21.75
C ALA A 234 9.63 16.52 20.34
N THR A 235 10.57 15.58 20.27
CA THR A 235 10.78 14.71 19.12
C THR A 235 10.55 13.24 19.49
N ARG A 236 10.20 12.42 18.49
CA ARG A 236 10.08 10.95 18.60
C ARG A 236 10.19 10.31 17.23
N ALA A 237 11.09 9.35 17.05
CA ALA A 237 11.20 8.54 15.83
C ALA A 237 11.13 9.38 14.53
N GLY A 238 11.82 10.52 14.50
CA GLY A 238 11.83 11.44 13.36
C GLY A 238 10.66 12.42 13.27
N ALA A 239 9.61 12.29 14.09
CA ALA A 239 8.49 13.22 14.17
C ALA A 239 8.76 14.36 15.15
N VAL A 240 8.02 15.47 14.99
CA VAL A 240 7.95 16.59 15.95
C VAL A 240 6.54 16.65 16.57
N CYS A 241 6.47 16.99 17.87
CA CYS A 241 5.24 17.23 18.59
C CYS A 241 4.99 18.74 18.70
N ARG A 242 3.79 19.19 18.32
CA ARG A 242 3.41 20.62 18.38
C ARG A 242 2.12 20.80 19.16
N ALA A 243 2.12 21.77 20.09
CA ALA A 243 0.98 22.08 20.95
C ALA A 243 -0.19 22.69 20.17
N THR A 244 -1.40 22.31 20.54
CA THR A 244 -2.68 22.91 20.15
C THR A 244 -3.31 23.62 21.34
N VAL A 245 -4.50 24.19 21.21
CA VAL A 245 -5.17 24.89 22.33
C VAL A 245 -5.61 23.96 23.48
N ASP A 246 -5.82 22.67 23.18
CA ASP A 246 -6.38 21.67 24.12
C ASP A 246 -5.53 20.39 24.23
N GLY A 247 -4.44 20.30 23.49
CA GLY A 247 -3.58 19.11 23.44
C GLY A 247 -2.29 19.33 22.68
N ALA A 248 -1.89 18.32 21.92
CA ALA A 248 -0.79 18.40 20.98
C ALA A 248 -0.97 17.39 19.84
N VAL A 249 -0.19 17.56 18.76
CA VAL A 249 -0.18 16.65 17.61
C VAL A 249 1.25 16.27 17.27
N TRP A 250 1.48 15.00 16.97
CA TRP A 250 2.69 14.53 16.32
C TRP A 250 2.60 14.70 14.82
N ILE A 251 3.63 15.27 14.22
CA ILE A 251 3.75 15.50 12.79
C ILE A 251 4.97 14.69 12.32
N PRO A 252 4.76 13.54 11.66
CA PRO A 252 5.87 12.65 11.30
C PRO A 252 6.69 13.14 10.11
N GLU A 253 6.09 13.82 9.13
CA GLU A 253 6.78 14.21 7.90
C GLU A 253 6.54 15.68 7.54
N LEU A 254 7.58 16.30 6.99
CA LEU A 254 7.53 17.64 6.40
C LEU A 254 8.03 17.60 4.96
N ARG A 255 7.50 18.51 4.15
CA ARG A 255 8.00 18.79 2.80
C ARG A 255 8.23 20.30 2.63
N PRO A 256 9.44 20.75 2.28
CA PRO A 256 9.69 22.18 2.05
C PRO A 256 8.77 22.72 0.94
N ARG A 257 8.28 23.96 1.09
CA ARG A 257 7.63 24.65 -0.02
C ARG A 257 8.64 24.90 -1.13
N ARG A 258 8.28 24.57 -2.36
CA ARG A 258 9.11 24.80 -3.53
C ARG A 258 9.18 26.30 -3.83
N GLY A 259 10.39 26.85 -3.91
CA GLY A 259 10.63 28.21 -4.40
C GLY A 259 10.51 28.30 -5.93
N PRO A 260 10.33 29.52 -6.47
CA PRO A 260 10.34 29.73 -7.91
C PRO A 260 11.64 29.21 -8.54
N GLY A 261 11.54 28.45 -9.64
CA GLY A 261 12.69 27.90 -10.36
C GLY A 261 13.40 26.72 -9.69
N GLN A 262 13.05 26.36 -8.47
CA GLN A 262 13.66 25.22 -7.79
C GLN A 262 13.07 23.87 -8.26
N PRO A 263 13.84 22.76 -8.14
CA PRO A 263 13.32 21.43 -8.41
C PRO A 263 12.16 21.06 -7.45
N PRO A 264 11.33 20.08 -7.82
CA PRO A 264 10.29 19.57 -6.92
C PRO A 264 10.88 19.09 -5.59
N THR A 265 10.25 19.48 -4.49
CA THR A 265 10.58 19.02 -3.13
C THR A 265 9.83 17.75 -2.78
N PHE A 266 10.35 17.00 -1.83
CA PHE A 266 9.76 15.74 -1.38
C PHE A 266 9.69 15.66 0.15
N ARG A 267 8.91 14.71 0.65
CA ARG A 267 8.69 14.50 2.10
C ARG A 267 9.88 13.80 2.73
N LEU A 268 10.20 14.23 3.94
CA LEU A 268 11.20 13.60 4.82
C LEU A 268 10.63 13.52 6.24
N PRO A 269 11.16 12.65 7.10
CA PRO A 269 10.92 12.71 8.54
C PRO A 269 11.12 14.14 9.05
N ALA A 270 10.21 14.61 9.90
CA ALA A 270 10.15 16.02 10.27
C ALA A 270 11.45 16.55 10.87
N VAL A 271 12.10 15.76 11.74
CA VAL A 271 13.39 16.10 12.33
C VAL A 271 14.48 16.25 11.25
N GLN A 272 14.53 15.32 10.29
CA GLN A 272 15.48 15.37 9.18
C GLN A 272 15.20 16.56 8.24
N ALA A 273 13.94 16.85 7.96
CA ALA A 273 13.56 17.97 7.11
C ALA A 273 13.93 19.33 7.71
N LEU A 274 13.79 19.48 9.04
CA LEU A 274 14.14 20.70 9.75
C LEU A 274 15.65 20.86 9.92
N GLY A 275 16.39 19.76 10.11
CA GLY A 275 17.84 19.78 10.28
C GLY A 275 18.30 20.77 11.35
N ASP A 276 19.30 21.60 11.03
CA ASP A 276 19.90 22.59 11.95
C ASP A 276 18.94 23.71 12.40
N ARG A 277 17.74 23.82 11.77
CA ARG A 277 16.71 24.78 12.22
C ARG A 277 15.97 24.31 13.46
N LEU A 278 15.99 22.99 13.74
CA LEU A 278 15.30 22.42 14.89
C LEU A 278 16.07 22.78 16.18
N PRO A 279 15.46 23.53 17.12
CA PRO A 279 16.13 23.79 18.40
C PRO A 279 16.27 22.46 19.17
N PRO A 280 17.16 22.41 20.17
CA PRO A 280 17.23 21.28 21.07
C PRO A 280 15.87 21.02 21.74
N LEU A 281 15.28 19.86 21.46
CA LEU A 281 14.02 19.42 22.04
C LEU A 281 14.23 18.08 22.77
N PRO A 282 13.49 17.81 23.85
CA PRO A 282 13.53 16.53 24.50
C PRO A 282 13.05 15.43 23.55
N GLU A 283 13.85 14.39 23.38
CA GLU A 283 13.39 13.16 22.74
C GLU A 283 12.50 12.38 23.71
N ARG A 284 11.38 11.86 23.22
CA ARG A 284 10.41 11.08 23.99
C ARG A 284 10.28 9.67 23.40
N PRO A 285 11.30 8.82 23.55
CA PRO A 285 11.23 7.47 23.01
C PRO A 285 10.12 6.67 23.71
N LEU A 286 9.58 5.70 22.99
CA LEU A 286 8.70 4.69 23.56
C LEU A 286 9.52 3.44 23.93
N PRO A 287 9.00 2.56 24.80
CA PRO A 287 9.52 1.21 24.95
C PRO A 287 9.64 0.50 23.59
N ARG A 288 10.50 -0.49 23.46
CA ARG A 288 10.64 -1.27 22.22
C ARG A 288 9.33 -1.98 21.83
N LEU A 289 8.58 -2.43 22.83
CA LEU A 289 7.23 -2.96 22.67
C LEU A 289 6.23 -2.02 23.36
N PRO A 290 5.86 -0.89 22.72
CA PRO A 290 4.87 0.01 23.28
C PRO A 290 3.49 -0.65 23.21
N ASP A 291 2.69 -0.47 24.26
CA ASP A 291 1.30 -0.90 24.30
C ASP A 291 0.51 -0.31 23.14
N ALA A 292 -0.60 -0.95 22.83
CA ALA A 292 -1.52 -0.51 21.77
C ALA A 292 -2.32 0.76 22.15
N ASP A 293 -1.95 1.47 23.22
CA ASP A 293 -2.67 2.67 23.67
C ASP A 293 -2.65 3.75 22.57
N PRO A 294 -3.81 4.16 22.08
CA PRO A 294 -3.94 5.22 21.07
C PRO A 294 -3.68 6.63 21.63
N GLY A 295 -3.36 6.77 22.91
CA GLY A 295 -3.16 8.08 23.56
C GLY A 295 -1.96 8.87 23.06
N THR A 296 -1.01 8.24 22.40
CA THR A 296 0.15 8.89 21.79
C THR A 296 0.53 8.19 20.47
N TRP A 297 1.29 8.88 19.62
CA TRP A 297 1.76 8.29 18.38
C TRP A 297 2.88 7.26 18.61
N ALA A 298 2.70 6.09 17.98
CA ALA A 298 3.70 5.05 17.85
C ALA A 298 3.58 4.43 16.45
N ASP A 299 4.69 4.32 15.76
CA ASP A 299 4.76 3.67 14.44
C ASP A 299 5.00 2.16 14.53
N ILE A 300 5.37 1.65 15.70
CA ILE A 300 5.48 0.23 16.06
C ILE A 300 4.68 0.03 17.34
N ARG A 301 3.87 -1.04 17.41
CA ARG A 301 3.03 -1.37 18.57
C ARG A 301 3.03 -2.87 18.80
N TYR A 302 2.87 -3.26 20.07
CA TYR A 302 2.76 -4.65 20.44
C TYR A 302 1.62 -4.88 21.42
N ARG A 303 0.96 -6.02 21.30
CA ARG A 303 -0.03 -6.52 22.27
C ARG A 303 -0.03 -8.05 22.29
N GLU A 304 -0.51 -8.61 23.37
CA GLU A 304 -0.70 -10.05 23.52
C GLU A 304 -2.16 -10.39 23.80
N GLU A 305 -2.62 -11.47 23.21
CA GLU A 305 -3.92 -12.07 23.49
C GLU A 305 -3.75 -13.59 23.60
N GLY A 306 -3.79 -14.13 24.82
CA GLY A 306 -3.49 -15.54 25.07
C GLY A 306 -2.10 -15.94 24.56
N ASN A 307 -2.03 -16.92 23.69
CA ASN A 307 -0.79 -17.44 23.10
C ASN A 307 -0.36 -16.74 21.80
N VAL A 308 -0.95 -15.57 21.50
CA VAL A 308 -0.67 -14.82 20.28
C VAL A 308 -0.07 -13.45 20.62
N GLY A 309 1.09 -13.14 20.06
CA GLY A 309 1.66 -11.81 20.03
C GLY A 309 1.28 -11.09 18.72
N PHE A 310 1.01 -9.79 18.79
CA PHE A 310 0.70 -8.94 17.64
C PHE A 310 1.70 -7.80 17.59
N LEU A 311 2.62 -7.85 16.65
CA LEU A 311 3.58 -6.79 16.36
C LEU A 311 3.10 -6.03 15.12
N SER A 312 2.43 -4.91 15.33
CA SER A 312 1.96 -4.06 14.25
C SER A 312 2.92 -2.88 14.01
N PHE A 313 3.00 -2.44 12.76
CA PHE A 313 3.79 -1.29 12.38
C PHE A 313 3.12 -0.52 11.23
N SER A 314 3.29 0.81 11.22
CA SER A 314 2.75 1.70 10.21
C SER A 314 3.73 2.83 9.94
N PHE A 315 4.50 2.70 8.88
CA PHE A 315 5.44 3.74 8.46
C PHE A 315 4.82 4.61 7.36
N PRO A 316 5.07 5.93 7.36
CA PRO A 316 4.50 6.84 6.38
C PRO A 316 4.74 6.40 4.93
N GLY A 317 3.66 6.18 4.17
CA GLY A 317 3.75 5.71 2.79
C GLY A 317 4.23 4.27 2.61
N GLY A 318 4.41 3.50 3.70
CA GLY A 318 4.85 2.10 3.68
C GLY A 318 6.34 1.89 3.39
N ALA A 319 7.13 2.96 3.20
CA ALA A 319 8.58 2.85 3.02
C ALA A 319 9.29 2.69 4.36
N MET A 320 10.40 1.96 4.37
CA MET A 320 11.15 1.61 5.58
C MET A 320 12.60 2.11 5.48
N SER A 321 12.95 3.13 6.28
CA SER A 321 14.32 3.63 6.37
C SER A 321 15.21 2.66 7.15
N THR A 322 16.51 2.88 7.07
CA THR A 322 17.51 2.13 7.85
C THR A 322 17.16 2.09 9.33
N GLU A 323 16.79 3.24 9.92
CA GLU A 323 16.42 3.34 11.33
C GLU A 323 15.10 2.61 11.63
N GLN A 324 14.08 2.77 10.78
CA GLN A 324 12.80 2.08 10.96
C GLN A 324 12.94 0.57 10.88
N CYS A 325 13.76 0.05 9.94
CA CYS A 325 14.07 -1.37 9.86
C CYS A 325 14.75 -1.88 11.14
N ARG A 326 15.74 -1.15 11.68
CA ARG A 326 16.44 -1.52 12.92
C ARG A 326 15.51 -1.51 14.12
N ARG A 327 14.69 -0.47 14.27
CA ARG A 327 13.71 -0.41 15.38
C ARG A 327 12.68 -1.53 15.30
N LEU A 328 12.20 -1.86 14.10
CA LEU A 328 11.27 -2.98 13.91
C LEU A 328 11.93 -4.32 14.19
N LEU A 329 13.21 -4.50 13.81
CA LEU A 329 13.98 -5.69 14.13
C LEU A 329 14.17 -5.86 15.65
N ASP A 330 14.49 -4.77 16.36
CA ASP A 330 14.63 -4.80 17.81
C ASP A 330 13.30 -5.16 18.49
N ALA A 331 12.20 -4.56 18.05
CA ALA A 331 10.85 -4.89 18.53
C ALA A 331 10.47 -6.34 18.21
N TYR A 332 10.81 -6.83 17.01
CA TYR A 332 10.56 -8.21 16.60
C TYR A 332 11.30 -9.21 17.50
N ARG A 333 12.59 -8.95 17.78
CA ARG A 333 13.40 -9.81 18.67
C ARG A 333 12.84 -9.83 20.09
N GLU A 334 12.41 -8.68 20.61
CA GLU A 334 11.78 -8.60 21.92
C GLU A 334 10.41 -9.29 21.96
N ALA A 335 9.59 -9.16 20.89
CA ALA A 335 8.36 -9.91 20.74
C ALA A 335 8.60 -11.43 20.68
N CYS A 336 9.69 -11.88 20.05
CA CYS A 336 10.12 -13.27 20.05
C CYS A 336 10.62 -13.76 21.43
N ALA A 337 10.97 -12.89 22.37
CA ALA A 337 11.27 -13.28 23.75
C ALA A 337 10.01 -13.50 24.62
N ARG A 338 8.82 -13.15 24.11
CA ARG A 338 7.55 -13.32 24.82
C ARG A 338 7.03 -14.76 24.69
N PRO A 339 6.27 -15.26 25.69
CA PRO A 339 5.83 -16.66 25.73
C PRO A 339 4.61 -16.92 24.82
N THR A 340 4.68 -16.57 23.54
CA THR A 340 3.63 -16.76 22.55
C THR A 340 4.01 -17.85 21.54
N SER A 341 3.06 -18.64 21.06
CA SER A 341 3.29 -19.68 20.04
C SER A 341 3.02 -19.22 18.61
N VAL A 342 2.33 -18.07 18.46
CA VAL A 342 2.07 -17.41 17.19
C VAL A 342 2.41 -15.94 17.32
N LEU A 343 3.13 -15.39 16.34
CA LEU A 343 3.40 -13.96 16.22
C LEU A 343 2.79 -13.44 14.92
N VAL A 344 1.86 -12.50 15.02
CA VAL A 344 1.29 -11.78 13.87
C VAL A 344 2.10 -10.53 13.62
N LEU A 345 2.67 -10.39 12.42
CA LEU A 345 3.44 -9.25 11.98
C LEU A 345 2.60 -8.41 11.00
N GLY A 346 2.41 -7.13 11.29
CA GLY A 346 1.57 -6.21 10.50
C GLY A 346 0.14 -6.12 11.02
N GLY A 347 -0.85 -6.12 10.12
CA GLY A 347 -2.28 -6.03 10.49
C GLY A 347 -2.82 -4.59 10.54
N GLU A 348 -1.98 -3.56 10.39
CA GLU A 348 -2.43 -2.18 10.22
C GLU A 348 -3.12 -2.00 8.86
N ARG A 349 -4.10 -1.11 8.81
CA ARG A 349 -5.03 -1.00 7.68
C ARG A 349 -4.46 -0.39 6.40
N ASP A 350 -3.33 0.30 6.46
CA ASP A 350 -2.66 0.90 5.29
C ASP A 350 -1.61 -0.05 4.68
N PHE A 351 -0.57 0.45 4.08
CA PHE A 351 0.52 -0.36 3.53
C PHE A 351 1.10 -1.33 4.56
N PHE A 352 1.35 -2.57 4.13
CA PHE A 352 2.23 -3.44 4.90
C PHE A 352 3.68 -2.94 4.80
N SER A 353 4.25 -2.93 3.60
CA SER A 353 5.54 -2.29 3.32
C SER A 353 5.73 -2.11 1.81
N ASN A 354 6.48 -1.06 1.44
CA ASN A 354 6.93 -0.79 0.08
C ASN A 354 8.47 -0.95 -0.08
N GLY A 355 9.14 -1.60 0.88
CA GLY A 355 10.59 -1.79 0.89
C GLY A 355 11.36 -0.53 1.32
N ILE A 356 12.57 -0.34 0.81
CA ILE A 356 13.50 0.71 1.22
C ILE A 356 12.96 2.13 1.02
N HIS A 357 13.42 3.08 1.85
CA HIS A 357 12.91 4.45 1.89
C HIS A 357 13.63 5.39 0.92
N LEU A 358 13.19 5.43 -0.34
CA LEU A 358 13.86 6.18 -1.42
C LEU A 358 13.99 7.68 -1.14
N ASN A 359 13.06 8.32 -0.41
CA ASN A 359 13.18 9.74 -0.09
C ASN A 359 14.33 10.01 0.89
N VAL A 360 14.49 9.16 1.92
CA VAL A 360 15.60 9.26 2.88
C VAL A 360 16.93 9.01 2.18
N ILE A 361 16.98 8.00 1.31
CA ILE A 361 18.15 7.71 0.48
C ILE A 361 18.52 8.89 -0.41
N GLU A 362 17.55 9.50 -1.11
CA GLU A 362 17.80 10.63 -2.00
C GLU A 362 18.29 11.89 -1.25
N ALA A 363 17.87 12.06 0.00
CA ALA A 363 18.28 13.18 0.85
C ALA A 363 19.64 12.96 1.56
N ALA A 364 20.19 11.76 1.51
CA ALA A 364 21.45 11.45 2.15
C ALA A 364 22.64 12.14 1.45
N THR A 365 23.68 12.47 2.20
CA THR A 365 24.93 13.02 1.66
C THR A 365 25.58 12.04 0.67
N ASP A 366 25.50 10.74 0.97
CA ASP A 366 25.90 9.64 0.10
C ASP A 366 24.73 8.69 -0.11
N PRO A 367 23.94 8.86 -1.18
CA PRO A 367 22.79 7.99 -1.45
C PRO A 367 23.17 6.52 -1.75
N ALA A 368 24.38 6.25 -2.24
CA ALA A 368 24.81 4.87 -2.47
C ALA A 368 25.09 4.16 -1.14
N ALA A 369 25.78 4.82 -0.21
CA ALA A 369 26.03 4.31 1.12
C ALA A 369 24.72 4.13 1.93
N GLU A 370 23.77 5.07 1.84
CA GLU A 370 22.47 4.93 2.51
C GLU A 370 21.63 3.82 1.88
N SER A 371 21.66 3.64 0.54
CA SER A 371 21.00 2.51 -0.13
C SER A 371 21.54 1.18 0.40
N TRP A 372 22.88 1.09 0.54
CA TRP A 372 23.54 -0.10 1.08
C TRP A 372 23.16 -0.35 2.54
N SER A 373 23.14 0.69 3.36
CA SER A 373 22.73 0.58 4.78
C SER A 373 21.28 0.15 4.91
N ASN A 374 20.38 0.72 4.09
CA ASN A 374 18.96 0.42 4.16
C ASN A 374 18.64 -1.00 3.69
N ILE A 375 19.28 -1.47 2.60
CA ILE A 375 19.04 -2.84 2.11
C ILE A 375 19.55 -3.88 3.12
N ASN A 376 20.69 -3.66 3.76
CA ASN A 376 21.16 -4.56 4.81
C ASN A 376 20.25 -4.57 6.02
N ALA A 377 19.73 -3.41 6.43
CA ALA A 377 18.83 -3.33 7.58
C ALA A 377 17.49 -4.05 7.35
N ILE A 378 16.95 -4.01 6.14
CA ILE A 378 15.72 -4.77 5.82
C ILE A 378 16.02 -6.26 5.67
N ASP A 379 17.18 -6.63 5.12
CA ASP A 379 17.64 -8.03 5.05
C ASP A 379 17.79 -8.65 6.44
N ASP A 380 18.37 -7.91 7.39
CA ASP A 380 18.51 -8.36 8.79
C ASP A 380 17.14 -8.65 9.43
N LEU A 381 16.13 -7.83 9.12
CA LEU A 381 14.76 -8.06 9.59
C LEU A 381 14.13 -9.30 8.93
N VAL A 382 14.28 -9.45 7.62
CA VAL A 382 13.77 -10.61 6.89
C VAL A 382 14.44 -11.90 7.36
N GLU A 383 15.76 -11.89 7.59
CA GLU A 383 16.50 -13.01 8.14
C GLU A 383 15.99 -13.41 9.53
N ALA A 384 15.73 -12.43 10.40
CA ALA A 384 15.19 -12.71 11.72
C ALA A 384 13.82 -13.42 11.64
N VAL A 385 12.96 -13.03 10.67
CA VAL A 385 11.67 -13.71 10.46
C VAL A 385 11.89 -15.13 9.94
N LEU A 386 12.75 -15.33 8.93
CA LEU A 386 13.05 -16.62 8.33
C LEU A 386 13.66 -17.62 9.34
N THR A 387 14.50 -17.13 10.25
CA THR A 387 15.21 -17.96 11.22
C THR A 387 14.46 -18.16 12.54
N THR A 388 13.29 -17.56 12.71
CA THR A 388 12.42 -17.80 13.87
C THR A 388 11.85 -19.22 13.81
N THR A 389 12.24 -20.12 14.74
CA THR A 389 11.88 -21.55 14.72
C THR A 389 11.12 -22.04 15.95
N ASP A 390 10.87 -21.18 16.92
CA ASP A 390 10.22 -21.50 18.19
C ASP A 390 8.72 -21.18 18.21
N ARG A 391 8.22 -20.57 17.13
CA ARG A 391 6.82 -20.16 16.95
C ARG A 391 6.44 -20.12 15.47
N LEU A 392 5.15 -19.96 15.18
CA LEU A 392 4.69 -19.61 13.85
C LEU A 392 4.61 -18.08 13.72
N VAL A 393 5.11 -17.57 12.60
CA VAL A 393 5.00 -16.15 12.22
C VAL A 393 3.97 -16.03 11.11
N VAL A 394 3.03 -15.10 11.28
CA VAL A 394 1.99 -14.78 10.29
C VAL A 394 2.17 -13.36 9.82
N ALA A 395 2.37 -13.14 8.53
CA ALA A 395 2.31 -11.80 7.94
C ALA A 395 0.84 -11.45 7.65
N ALA A 396 0.31 -10.42 8.31
CA ALA A 396 -1.05 -9.93 8.14
C ALA A 396 -1.06 -8.67 7.27
N VAL A 397 -1.41 -8.83 5.98
CA VAL A 397 -1.32 -7.81 4.95
C VAL A 397 -2.71 -7.22 4.69
N ALA A 398 -3.05 -6.15 5.41
CA ALA A 398 -4.34 -5.46 5.28
C ALA A 398 -4.40 -4.56 4.04
N GLY A 399 -3.31 -3.86 3.74
CA GLY A 399 -3.13 -3.00 2.57
C GLY A 399 -2.09 -3.57 1.60
N ASN A 400 -1.58 -2.72 0.71
CA ASN A 400 -0.65 -3.17 -0.31
C ASN A 400 0.75 -3.48 0.25
N ALA A 401 1.45 -4.41 -0.41
CA ALA A 401 2.87 -4.65 -0.22
C ALA A 401 3.60 -4.60 -1.56
N ALA A 402 4.80 -4.00 -1.58
CA ALA A 402 5.56 -3.84 -2.81
C ALA A 402 7.06 -4.08 -2.58
N ALA A 403 7.77 -4.50 -3.62
CA ALA A 403 9.21 -4.75 -3.59
C ALA A 403 9.62 -5.58 -2.37
N GLY A 404 10.59 -5.12 -1.56
CA GLY A 404 11.04 -5.79 -0.32
C GLY A 404 9.94 -6.03 0.71
N GLY A 405 8.85 -5.24 0.68
CA GLY A 405 7.70 -5.47 1.53
C GLY A 405 6.95 -6.76 1.22
N VAL A 406 6.91 -7.19 -0.06
CA VAL A 406 6.38 -8.50 -0.42
C VAL A 406 7.27 -9.61 0.15
N MET A 407 8.59 -9.46 0.04
CA MET A 407 9.54 -10.47 0.51
C MET A 407 9.55 -10.58 2.04
N LEU A 408 9.44 -9.46 2.76
CA LEU A 408 9.23 -9.45 4.21
C LEU A 408 7.97 -10.25 4.60
N ALA A 409 6.88 -10.08 3.85
CA ALA A 409 5.66 -10.85 4.09
C ALA A 409 5.84 -12.35 3.78
N LEU A 410 6.59 -12.70 2.71
CA LEU A 410 6.88 -14.08 2.32
C LEU A 410 7.87 -14.80 3.24
N ALA A 411 8.62 -14.06 4.07
CA ALA A 411 9.49 -14.63 5.10
C ALA A 411 8.71 -15.32 6.23
N ALA A 412 7.45 -14.95 6.44
CA ALA A 412 6.58 -15.55 7.44
C ALA A 412 6.14 -16.98 7.01
N ASP A 413 5.69 -17.77 8.01
CA ASP A 413 5.16 -19.12 7.78
C ASP A 413 3.84 -19.12 7.02
N GLU A 414 3.01 -18.11 7.30
CA GLU A 414 1.76 -17.86 6.58
C GLU A 414 1.64 -16.38 6.21
N LEU A 415 1.11 -16.13 5.01
CA LEU A 415 0.75 -14.81 4.54
C LEU A 415 -0.77 -14.72 4.39
N TRP A 416 -1.39 -13.86 5.21
CA TRP A 416 -2.82 -13.59 5.14
C TRP A 416 -3.07 -12.22 4.57
N CYS A 417 -3.81 -12.15 3.47
CA CYS A 417 -4.16 -10.89 2.81
C CYS A 417 -5.62 -10.52 3.08
N ARG A 418 -5.91 -9.23 3.24
CA ARG A 418 -7.27 -8.73 3.07
C ARG A 418 -7.67 -8.79 1.58
N SER A 419 -8.93 -9.07 1.30
CA SER A 419 -9.47 -8.90 -0.05
C SER A 419 -9.26 -7.44 -0.50
N GLY A 420 -8.73 -7.26 -1.72
CA GLY A 420 -8.38 -5.94 -2.27
C GLY A 420 -6.96 -5.46 -1.96
N ALA A 421 -6.17 -6.15 -1.15
CA ALA A 421 -4.74 -5.92 -1.09
C ALA A 421 -4.06 -6.34 -2.40
N VAL A 422 -3.01 -5.61 -2.78
CA VAL A 422 -2.23 -5.86 -3.98
C VAL A 422 -0.79 -6.14 -3.58
N LEU A 423 -0.21 -7.22 -4.11
CA LEU A 423 1.20 -7.56 -3.97
C LEU A 423 1.92 -7.24 -5.28
N ASN A 424 3.05 -6.54 -5.22
CA ASN A 424 3.79 -6.18 -6.43
C ASN A 424 5.31 -6.20 -6.22
N PRO A 425 6.02 -7.31 -6.54
CA PRO A 425 7.48 -7.41 -6.40
C PRO A 425 8.20 -6.69 -7.55
N HIS A 426 8.05 -5.38 -7.70
CA HIS A 426 8.45 -4.61 -8.87
C HIS A 426 9.86 -3.98 -8.80
N TYR A 427 10.84 -4.64 -8.22
CA TYR A 427 12.23 -4.15 -8.12
C TYR A 427 12.81 -3.66 -9.45
N ARG A 428 12.55 -4.40 -10.53
CA ARG A 428 13.00 -4.08 -11.88
C ARG A 428 12.61 -2.67 -12.35
N LEU A 429 11.43 -2.18 -11.95
CA LEU A 429 10.98 -0.84 -12.33
C LEU A 429 11.83 0.28 -11.71
N MET A 430 12.59 -0.07 -10.67
CA MET A 430 13.57 0.83 -10.04
C MET A 430 15.01 0.52 -10.48
N GLY A 431 15.21 -0.36 -11.45
CA GLY A 431 16.55 -0.79 -11.88
C GLY A 431 17.28 -1.65 -10.85
N LEU A 432 16.54 -2.27 -9.94
CA LEU A 432 17.09 -3.12 -8.87
C LEU A 432 16.88 -4.61 -9.18
N TYR A 433 17.83 -5.42 -8.74
CA TYR A 433 17.70 -6.87 -8.75
C TYR A 433 16.76 -7.36 -7.63
N GLY A 434 16.78 -6.66 -6.51
CA GLY A 434 16.11 -7.06 -5.29
C GLY A 434 17.02 -7.87 -4.37
N SER A 435 16.62 -7.91 -3.10
CA SER A 435 17.27 -8.65 -2.04
C SER A 435 16.17 -9.23 -1.15
N GLU A 436 16.30 -9.21 0.14
CA GLU A 436 15.30 -9.70 1.09
C GLU A 436 14.98 -11.19 0.88
N TYR A 437 16.01 -11.96 0.47
CA TYR A 437 15.93 -13.41 0.26
C TYR A 437 14.88 -13.83 -0.80
N TRP A 438 14.57 -12.97 -1.79
CA TRP A 438 13.57 -13.30 -2.79
C TRP A 438 13.95 -14.53 -3.62
N THR A 439 15.26 -14.76 -3.86
CA THR A 439 15.75 -15.94 -4.61
C THR A 439 15.58 -17.25 -3.85
N TYR A 440 15.30 -17.17 -2.56
CA TYR A 440 14.92 -18.29 -1.71
C TYR A 440 13.41 -18.39 -1.51
N THR A 441 12.75 -17.30 -1.07
CA THR A 441 11.36 -17.33 -0.62
C THR A 441 10.37 -17.45 -1.78
N LEU A 442 10.53 -16.64 -2.83
CA LEU A 442 9.55 -16.57 -3.92
C LEU A 442 9.46 -17.88 -4.73
N PRO A 443 10.58 -18.50 -5.19
CA PRO A 443 10.50 -19.78 -5.91
C PRO A 443 9.91 -20.92 -5.07
N ARG A 444 10.08 -20.91 -3.76
CA ARG A 444 9.50 -21.91 -2.86
C ARG A 444 7.99 -21.79 -2.75
N ARG A 445 7.45 -20.57 -2.87
CA ARG A 445 6.01 -20.29 -2.80
C ARG A 445 5.29 -20.58 -4.10
N VAL A 446 5.86 -20.15 -5.24
CA VAL A 446 5.15 -20.16 -6.52
C VAL A 446 5.80 -21.02 -7.60
N GLY A 447 6.92 -21.66 -7.30
CA GLY A 447 7.77 -22.36 -8.26
C GLY A 447 8.69 -21.42 -9.05
N PRO A 448 9.85 -21.92 -9.56
CA PRO A 448 10.86 -21.08 -10.21
C PRO A 448 10.31 -20.27 -11.41
N ALA A 449 9.61 -20.92 -12.32
CA ALA A 449 9.09 -20.26 -13.54
C ALA A 449 8.06 -19.14 -13.23
N SER A 450 7.24 -19.31 -12.19
CA SER A 450 6.30 -18.25 -11.76
C SER A 450 7.02 -17.13 -11.03
N ALA A 451 8.07 -17.44 -10.27
CA ALA A 451 8.91 -16.45 -9.61
C ALA A 451 9.60 -15.55 -10.62
N ASP A 452 10.27 -16.12 -11.61
CA ASP A 452 10.93 -15.37 -12.69
C ASP A 452 9.94 -14.49 -13.44
N ARG A 453 8.76 -15.01 -13.79
CA ARG A 453 7.71 -14.26 -14.46
C ARG A 453 7.21 -13.08 -13.63
N LEU A 454 6.94 -13.27 -12.33
CA LEU A 454 6.49 -12.19 -11.45
C LEU A 454 7.51 -11.06 -11.34
N MET A 455 8.80 -11.42 -11.23
CA MET A 455 9.90 -10.46 -11.15
C MET A 455 10.11 -9.74 -12.49
N GLU A 456 9.92 -10.43 -13.61
CA GLU A 456 10.09 -9.88 -14.95
C GLU A 456 8.90 -8.99 -15.37
N GLU A 457 7.67 -9.45 -15.19
CA GLU A 457 6.47 -8.68 -15.53
C GLU A 457 6.35 -7.42 -14.65
N ALA A 458 6.72 -7.51 -13.38
CA ALA A 458 6.61 -6.43 -12.38
C ALA A 458 5.20 -5.81 -12.36
N LEU A 459 4.18 -6.63 -12.55
CA LEU A 459 2.77 -6.26 -12.54
C LEU A 459 2.12 -6.57 -11.19
N PRO A 460 1.08 -5.82 -10.81
CA PRO A 460 0.37 -6.05 -9.56
C PRO A 460 -0.39 -7.38 -9.59
N VAL A 461 -0.34 -8.09 -8.47
CA VAL A 461 -1.05 -9.34 -8.21
C VAL A 461 -2.16 -9.05 -7.20
N SER A 462 -3.42 -9.38 -7.53
CA SER A 462 -4.54 -9.28 -6.59
C SER A 462 -4.41 -10.30 -5.46
N SER A 463 -5.10 -10.09 -4.35
CA SER A 463 -5.17 -11.06 -3.25
C SER A 463 -5.72 -12.43 -3.72
N ALA A 464 -6.70 -12.45 -4.62
CA ALA A 464 -7.24 -13.68 -5.19
C ALA A 464 -6.21 -14.43 -6.05
N SER A 465 -5.48 -13.72 -6.92
CA SER A 465 -4.36 -14.30 -7.69
C SER A 465 -3.22 -14.74 -6.78
N ALA A 466 -2.90 -13.98 -5.74
CA ALA A 466 -1.88 -14.34 -4.76
C ALA A 466 -2.19 -15.68 -4.08
N LEU A 467 -3.45 -15.92 -3.72
CA LEU A 467 -3.90 -17.20 -3.17
C LEU A 467 -3.75 -18.33 -4.20
N ARG A 468 -4.19 -18.13 -5.44
CA ARG A 468 -4.09 -19.15 -6.51
C ARG A 468 -2.65 -19.51 -6.86
N LEU A 469 -1.74 -18.54 -6.79
CA LEU A 469 -0.31 -18.72 -7.09
C LEU A 469 0.47 -19.33 -5.91
N GLY A 470 -0.09 -19.35 -4.71
CA GLY A 470 0.62 -19.76 -3.50
C GLY A 470 1.46 -18.66 -2.85
N LEU A 471 1.35 -17.41 -3.31
CA LEU A 471 1.95 -16.25 -2.61
C LEU A 471 1.28 -16.03 -1.25
N ALA A 472 -0.05 -16.07 -1.20
CA ALA A 472 -0.82 -15.97 0.04
C ALA A 472 -1.37 -17.34 0.44
N ASP A 473 -1.45 -17.59 1.75
CA ASP A 473 -2.03 -18.79 2.33
C ASP A 473 -3.53 -18.59 2.63
N ARG A 474 -3.96 -17.34 2.77
CA ARG A 474 -5.35 -17.00 3.07
C ARG A 474 -5.73 -15.62 2.56
N VAL A 475 -6.95 -15.51 2.06
CA VAL A 475 -7.61 -14.22 1.79
C VAL A 475 -8.75 -14.05 2.78
N VAL A 476 -8.77 -12.90 3.46
CA VAL A 476 -9.80 -12.52 4.43
C VAL A 476 -10.69 -11.48 3.78
N ASP A 477 -11.93 -11.86 3.50
CA ASP A 477 -12.92 -10.94 2.90
C ASP A 477 -13.62 -10.14 4.00
N CYS A 478 -13.15 -8.91 4.19
CA CYS A 478 -13.68 -8.01 5.21
C CYS A 478 -13.38 -6.55 4.86
N ALA A 479 -14.10 -5.64 5.53
CA ALA A 479 -13.82 -4.20 5.46
C ALA A 479 -12.42 -3.87 6.04
N PRO A 480 -11.80 -2.75 5.61
CA PRO A 480 -10.46 -2.37 6.07
C PRO A 480 -10.33 -2.25 7.60
N ASP A 481 -11.35 -1.74 8.27
CA ASP A 481 -11.41 -1.56 9.72
C ASP A 481 -11.62 -2.87 10.50
N ALA A 482 -12.06 -3.94 9.84
CA ALA A 482 -12.30 -5.24 10.47
C ALA A 482 -11.10 -6.20 10.39
N PHE A 483 -10.14 -5.96 9.50
CA PHE A 483 -9.09 -6.94 9.19
C PHE A 483 -8.24 -7.32 10.40
N ALA A 484 -7.80 -6.37 11.21
CA ALA A 484 -6.98 -6.65 12.39
C ALA A 484 -7.71 -7.59 13.38
N ARG A 485 -9.01 -7.39 13.57
CA ARG A 485 -9.85 -8.27 14.41
C ARG A 485 -9.99 -9.66 13.81
N GLU A 486 -10.29 -9.76 12.51
CA GLU A 486 -10.45 -11.05 11.83
C GLU A 486 -9.12 -11.84 11.82
N ALA A 487 -8.00 -11.16 11.56
CA ALA A 487 -6.67 -11.77 11.68
C ALA A 487 -6.39 -12.24 13.11
N GLY A 488 -6.81 -11.48 14.12
CA GLY A 488 -6.70 -11.88 15.54
C GLY A 488 -7.48 -13.15 15.84
N ILE A 489 -8.73 -13.26 15.39
CA ILE A 489 -9.56 -14.47 15.55
C ILE A 489 -8.90 -15.68 14.88
N LEU A 490 -8.37 -15.50 13.69
CA LEU A 490 -7.67 -16.56 12.95
C LEU A 490 -6.38 -16.98 13.64
N ALA A 491 -5.60 -16.03 14.16
CA ALA A 491 -4.36 -16.31 14.88
C ALA A 491 -4.61 -17.04 16.21
N ALA A 492 -5.66 -16.66 16.95
CA ALA A 492 -6.07 -17.37 18.17
C ALA A 492 -6.47 -18.82 17.87
N ARG A 493 -7.22 -19.05 16.77
CA ARG A 493 -7.54 -20.40 16.30
C ARG A 493 -6.29 -21.18 15.92
N LEU A 494 -5.37 -20.56 15.17
CA LEU A 494 -4.09 -21.17 14.79
C LEU A 494 -3.29 -21.60 16.04
N ALA A 495 -3.16 -20.70 17.02
CA ALA A 495 -2.46 -20.98 18.27
C ALA A 495 -3.08 -22.13 19.09
N ALA A 496 -4.41 -22.30 19.01
CA ALA A 496 -5.15 -23.35 19.72
C ALA A 496 -5.14 -24.70 18.99
N LEU A 497 -4.69 -24.78 17.74
CA LEU A 497 -4.67 -26.06 17.00
C LEU A 497 -3.65 -27.03 17.61
N PRO A 498 -4.02 -28.30 17.90
CA PRO A 498 -3.06 -29.31 18.35
C PRO A 498 -1.86 -29.50 17.42
N ALA A 499 -2.06 -29.26 16.11
CA ALA A 499 -1.00 -29.37 15.11
C ALA A 499 0.04 -28.25 15.16
N THR A 500 -0.21 -27.15 15.88
CA THR A 500 0.71 -25.99 15.89
C THR A 500 2.08 -26.34 16.43
N ALA A 501 2.17 -27.08 17.53
CA ALA A 501 3.44 -27.54 18.07
C ALA A 501 4.21 -28.45 17.08
N ALA A 502 3.52 -29.34 16.39
CA ALA A 502 4.12 -30.20 15.36
C ALA A 502 4.61 -29.38 14.15
N ARG A 503 3.86 -28.34 13.74
CA ARG A 503 4.29 -27.42 12.68
C ARG A 503 5.56 -26.65 13.06
N ILE A 504 5.66 -26.15 14.29
CA ILE A 504 6.85 -25.47 14.82
C ILE A 504 8.06 -26.41 14.78
N THR A 505 7.89 -27.66 15.24
CA THR A 505 8.96 -28.67 15.19
C THR A 505 9.38 -28.98 13.76
N ALA A 506 8.42 -29.14 12.85
CA ALA A 506 8.68 -29.41 11.43
C ALA A 506 9.39 -28.23 10.73
N LYS A 507 9.03 -27.00 11.07
CA LYS A 507 9.67 -25.77 10.60
C LYS A 507 11.16 -25.74 10.99
N LYS A 508 11.47 -26.01 12.25
CA LYS A 508 12.86 -26.08 12.72
C LYS A 508 13.66 -27.12 11.95
N ALA A 509 13.14 -28.33 11.85
CA ALA A 509 13.81 -29.39 11.12
C ALA A 509 13.98 -29.09 9.61
N ALA A 510 13.05 -28.31 9.02
CA ALA A 510 13.15 -27.89 7.63
C ALA A 510 14.27 -26.84 7.45
N LEU A 511 14.38 -25.88 8.38
CA LEU A 511 15.46 -24.90 8.37
C LEU A 511 16.84 -25.55 8.59
N ASP A 512 16.95 -26.46 9.57
CA ASP A 512 18.19 -27.20 9.83
C ASP A 512 18.67 -27.97 8.58
N ARG A 513 17.76 -28.61 7.85
CA ARG A 513 18.08 -29.30 6.58
C ARG A 513 18.50 -28.33 5.49
N LEU A 514 17.84 -27.17 5.40
CA LEU A 514 18.20 -26.14 4.43
C LEU A 514 19.62 -25.61 4.71
N GLU A 515 19.89 -25.23 5.95
CA GLU A 515 21.19 -24.70 6.35
C GLU A 515 22.32 -25.69 6.09
N ALA A 516 22.08 -26.98 6.30
CA ALA A 516 23.05 -28.02 6.00
C ALA A 516 23.31 -28.21 4.48
N ALA A 517 22.33 -27.96 3.62
CA ALA A 517 22.43 -28.15 2.18
C ALA A 517 22.82 -26.86 1.43
N THR A 518 22.18 -25.76 1.77
CA THR A 518 22.36 -24.45 1.12
C THR A 518 22.05 -23.36 2.13
N PRO A 519 23.06 -22.84 2.83
CA PRO A 519 22.86 -21.83 3.87
C PRO A 519 22.14 -20.58 3.37
N LEU A 520 21.24 -20.01 4.18
CA LEU A 520 20.55 -18.75 3.89
C LEU A 520 21.52 -17.61 3.59
N ALA A 521 22.67 -17.57 4.29
CA ALA A 521 23.74 -16.60 4.05
C ALA A 521 24.18 -16.57 2.58
N GLY A 522 24.24 -17.72 1.89
CA GLY A 522 24.62 -17.79 0.49
C GLY A 522 23.58 -17.16 -0.48
N PHE A 523 22.29 -17.13 -0.12
CA PHE A 523 21.27 -16.38 -0.88
C PHE A 523 21.48 -14.88 -0.69
N ARG A 524 21.60 -14.41 0.55
CA ARG A 524 21.89 -13.02 0.88
C ARG A 524 23.13 -12.49 0.20
N GLU A 525 24.25 -13.21 0.27
CA GLU A 525 25.51 -12.81 -0.35
C GLU A 525 25.37 -12.60 -1.87
N ARG A 526 24.69 -13.52 -2.56
CA ARG A 526 24.49 -13.41 -4.02
C ARG A 526 23.59 -12.25 -4.41
N GLU A 527 22.52 -12.01 -3.64
CA GLU A 527 21.60 -10.90 -3.85
C GLU A 527 22.31 -9.57 -3.59
N LEU A 528 22.92 -9.44 -2.42
CA LEU A 528 23.65 -8.23 -2.02
C LEU A 528 24.85 -7.92 -2.93
N ALA A 529 25.56 -8.92 -3.44
CA ALA A 529 26.64 -8.70 -4.39
C ALA A 529 26.13 -8.06 -5.71
N ARG A 530 24.90 -8.36 -6.14
CA ARG A 530 24.28 -7.69 -7.29
C ARG A 530 23.80 -6.28 -6.94
N MET A 531 23.18 -6.13 -5.78
CA MET A 531 22.73 -4.83 -5.30
C MET A 531 23.90 -3.87 -5.08
N ARG A 532 25.01 -4.36 -4.50
CA ARG A 532 26.23 -3.57 -4.30
C ARG A 532 26.77 -3.01 -5.62
N ARG A 533 26.88 -3.85 -6.65
CA ARG A 533 27.29 -3.39 -7.98
C ARG A 533 26.40 -2.29 -8.55
N THR A 534 25.07 -2.43 -8.37
CA THR A 534 24.12 -1.40 -8.81
C THR A 534 24.28 -0.09 -8.05
N PHE A 535 24.52 -0.14 -6.72
CA PHE A 535 24.67 1.06 -5.89
C PHE A 535 26.01 1.77 -6.12
N ASP A 536 27.08 1.01 -6.35
CA ASP A 536 28.44 1.55 -6.54
C ASP A 536 28.70 2.04 -7.98
N ASP A 537 27.91 1.58 -8.97
CA ASP A 537 28.01 2.03 -10.36
C ASP A 537 27.24 3.35 -10.55
N PRO A 538 27.95 4.50 -10.75
CA PRO A 538 27.31 5.80 -10.90
C PRO A 538 26.40 5.91 -12.13
N ASP A 539 26.61 5.06 -13.13
CA ASP A 539 25.83 5.03 -14.37
C ASP A 539 24.64 4.07 -14.31
N ALA A 540 24.47 3.34 -13.20
CA ALA A 540 23.33 2.48 -13.02
C ALA A 540 22.01 3.23 -13.11
N SER A 541 21.05 2.68 -13.84
CA SER A 541 19.71 3.27 -14.04
C SER A 541 18.97 3.56 -12.72
N TYR A 542 19.29 2.81 -11.67
CA TYR A 542 18.75 3.01 -10.33
C TYR A 542 18.81 4.47 -9.85
N HIS A 543 19.96 5.13 -10.01
CA HIS A 543 20.15 6.50 -9.51
C HIS A 543 19.21 7.50 -10.20
N ALA A 544 19.06 7.39 -11.52
CA ALA A 544 18.14 8.23 -12.28
C ALA A 544 16.66 7.89 -11.97
N LEU A 545 16.30 6.62 -11.89
CA LEU A 545 14.95 6.15 -11.58
C LEU A 545 14.54 6.54 -10.16
N ARG A 546 15.42 6.39 -9.16
CA ARG A 546 15.19 6.84 -7.79
C ARG A 546 14.92 8.35 -7.75
N ARG A 547 15.80 9.16 -8.37
CA ARG A 547 15.64 10.63 -8.45
C ARG A 547 14.32 11.01 -9.11
N SER A 548 13.99 10.40 -10.24
CA SER A 548 12.73 10.64 -10.95
C SER A 548 11.51 10.28 -10.10
N PHE A 549 11.55 9.16 -9.39
CA PHE A 549 10.49 8.72 -8.50
C PHE A 549 10.28 9.69 -7.33
N VAL A 550 11.36 10.05 -6.64
CA VAL A 550 11.32 10.94 -5.45
C VAL A 550 10.83 12.33 -5.83
N HIS A 551 11.32 12.89 -6.92
CA HIS A 551 10.92 14.21 -7.43
C HIS A 551 9.62 14.19 -8.24
N LYS A 552 8.92 13.03 -8.31
CA LYS A 552 7.64 12.86 -9.02
C LYS A 552 7.72 13.31 -10.49
N GLN A 553 8.86 13.05 -11.13
CA GLN A 553 9.00 13.27 -12.56
C GLN A 553 8.11 12.29 -13.33
N ARG A 554 7.41 12.80 -14.32
CA ARG A 554 6.55 11.96 -15.16
C ARG A 554 7.39 11.31 -16.24
N PRO A 555 7.11 10.06 -16.62
CA PRO A 555 7.74 9.46 -17.79
C PRO A 555 7.28 10.19 -19.06
N ASP A 556 8.11 10.15 -20.11
CA ASP A 556 7.79 10.77 -21.41
C ASP A 556 6.76 9.96 -22.21
N ARG A 557 6.62 8.68 -21.90
CA ARG A 557 5.69 7.75 -22.55
C ARG A 557 5.20 6.70 -21.56
N THR A 558 4.06 6.09 -21.88
CA THR A 558 3.56 4.93 -21.13
C THR A 558 4.62 3.80 -21.16
N PRO A 559 5.03 3.26 -20.00
CA PRO A 559 5.96 2.14 -19.94
C PRO A 559 5.44 0.91 -20.71
N ALA A 560 6.30 0.26 -21.49
CA ALA A 560 5.92 -0.83 -22.39
C ALA A 560 5.21 -2.01 -21.68
N HIS A 561 5.63 -2.34 -20.45
CA HIS A 561 5.02 -3.42 -19.66
C HIS A 561 3.57 -3.13 -19.25
N LEU A 562 3.13 -1.87 -19.26
CA LEU A 562 1.75 -1.44 -19.01
C LEU A 562 0.91 -1.37 -20.29
N ALA A 563 1.54 -0.97 -21.40
CA ALA A 563 0.85 -0.81 -22.68
C ALA A 563 0.50 -2.15 -23.36
N SER A 564 1.15 -3.24 -22.96
CA SER A 564 0.91 -4.58 -23.53
C SER A 564 -0.33 -5.20 -22.90
N ALA A 565 -1.36 -5.48 -23.72
CA ALA A 565 -2.50 -6.29 -23.32
C ALA A 565 -2.12 -7.78 -23.24
N ALA A 566 -1.40 -8.18 -22.19
CA ALA A 566 -1.12 -9.59 -21.96
C ALA A 566 -2.44 -10.32 -21.63
N VAL A 567 -2.85 -11.22 -22.52
CA VAL A 567 -3.96 -12.14 -22.23
C VAL A 567 -3.55 -12.97 -21.01
N ALA A 568 -4.34 -12.93 -19.94
CA ALA A 568 -4.16 -13.80 -18.80
C ALA A 568 -4.28 -15.25 -19.28
N ARG A 569 -3.14 -15.95 -19.44
CA ARG A 569 -3.18 -17.40 -19.52
C ARG A 569 -3.65 -17.92 -18.17
N PRO A 570 -4.76 -18.67 -18.10
CA PRO A 570 -5.17 -19.29 -16.85
C PRO A 570 -3.99 -20.10 -16.31
N ALA A 571 -3.66 -19.91 -15.03
CA ALA A 571 -2.67 -20.75 -14.38
C ALA A 571 -3.10 -22.22 -14.53
N PRO A 572 -2.20 -23.14 -14.86
CA PRO A 572 -2.55 -24.54 -14.90
C PRO A 572 -3.07 -24.94 -13.52
N VAL A 573 -4.30 -25.45 -13.46
CA VAL A 573 -4.87 -26.04 -12.28
C VAL A 573 -3.93 -27.15 -11.85
N PRO A 574 -3.41 -27.20 -10.60
CA PRO A 574 -2.64 -28.34 -10.14
C PRO A 574 -3.52 -29.57 -10.26
N THR A 575 -3.19 -30.47 -11.15
CA THR A 575 -3.82 -31.79 -11.19
C THR A 575 -3.50 -32.45 -9.86
N ALA A 576 -4.54 -32.69 -9.05
CA ALA A 576 -4.44 -33.51 -7.86
C ALA A 576 -3.77 -34.85 -8.27
N ALA A 577 -2.56 -35.09 -7.78
CA ALA A 577 -1.91 -36.37 -7.95
C ALA A 577 -2.82 -37.42 -7.33
N ALA A 578 -3.37 -38.29 -8.17
CA ALA A 578 -4.14 -39.42 -7.73
C ALA A 578 -3.26 -40.26 -6.82
N VAL A 579 -3.57 -40.26 -5.54
CA VAL A 579 -3.03 -41.22 -4.60
C VAL A 579 -3.70 -42.57 -4.92
N THR A 580 -3.09 -43.34 -5.81
CA THR A 580 -3.41 -44.73 -6.00
C THR A 580 -2.82 -45.50 -4.84
N GLY A 581 -3.63 -45.65 -3.77
CA GLY A 581 -3.36 -46.57 -2.72
C GLY A 581 -3.64 -48.00 -3.21
N THR A 582 -2.61 -48.76 -3.47
CA THR A 582 -2.68 -50.22 -3.64
C THR A 582 -2.92 -50.84 -2.28
N ALA A 583 -4.20 -51.15 -1.99
CA ALA A 583 -4.56 -52.06 -0.90
C ALA A 583 -4.43 -53.49 -1.41
N HIS A 584 -3.38 -54.20 -1.03
CA HIS A 584 -3.34 -55.66 -1.05
C HIS A 584 -3.94 -56.18 0.26
N ALA A 585 -5.15 -56.70 0.19
CA ALA A 585 -5.70 -57.54 1.19
C ALA A 585 -6.07 -58.89 0.55
N GLY A 586 -5.18 -59.85 0.68
CA GLY A 586 -5.46 -61.24 0.44
C GLY A 586 -5.99 -61.85 1.75
N VAL A 587 -7.26 -62.23 1.80
CA VAL A 587 -7.77 -63.19 2.79
C VAL A 587 -8.51 -64.25 2.05
N THR A 588 -7.89 -65.43 1.98
CA THR A 588 -8.53 -66.68 1.61
C THR A 588 -9.35 -67.20 2.77
N SER A 589 -10.65 -67.31 2.60
CA SER A 589 -11.51 -68.15 3.46
C SER A 589 -11.77 -69.47 2.73
N ARG A 590 -11.55 -70.57 3.43
CA ARG A 590 -12.14 -71.87 3.14
C ARG A 590 -13.16 -72.25 4.23
N PRO A 591 -14.23 -72.97 3.86
CA PRO A 591 -15.31 -73.29 4.76
C PRO A 591 -15.06 -74.67 5.41
N ASN A 592 -15.58 -74.84 6.57
CA ASN A 592 -16.18 -76.09 7.02
C ASN A 592 -16.71 -76.02 8.49
N GLY A 593 -17.86 -76.54 8.68
CA GLY A 593 -18.45 -76.93 9.96
C GLY A 593 -19.80 -76.28 10.19
#